data_4e41f89b02c36d64cd42d4a154f7ab58
#
_entry.id   4e41f89b02c36d64cd42d4a154f7ab58
#
_cell.length_a   1.000
_cell.length_b   1.000
_cell.length_c   1.000
_cell.angle_alpha   90.00
_cell.angle_beta   90.00
_cell.angle_gamma   90.00
#
_symmetry.space_group_name_H-M   'P 1'
#
loop_
_entity.id
_entity.type
_entity.pdbx_description
1 polymer ?
#
loop_
_entity_poly.entity_id
_entity_poly.type
_entity_poly.pdbx_seq_one_letter_code
_entity_poly.pdbx_strand_id
1 'polypeptide(L)'
;MYHGSFLLQVATPLMAQVARDHQVNVGLAAADGDEMIYLESIRFSKRKSPRNVLTGQRLPMEMTSLGRAYLSILNDAQRRPLIELFRSRRCEARAEQLISDIEAAITDVENNGYCVASWQPEVIAIATPLNHPVYKTHALNISLSTVEAPEGVIDRYAPILLSLAESIRASLNQPGDE
;
A
#
# COMPACT_ATOMS: atom_id res chain seq x y z
N MET A 1 23.87 8.88 -0.89
CA MET A 1 22.94 8.76 -2.01
C MET A 1 21.64 8.10 -1.52
N TYR A 2 20.53 8.79 -1.65
CA TYR A 2 19.24 8.28 -1.17
C TYR A 2 18.61 7.40 -2.24
N HIS A 3 18.58 6.09 -2.02
CA HIS A 3 17.89 5.14 -2.91
C HIS A 3 16.40 5.49 -3.09
N GLY A 4 15.78 6.12 -2.08
CA GLY A 4 14.40 6.57 -2.15
C GLY A 4 14.14 7.64 -3.21
N SER A 5 15.12 8.49 -3.53
CA SER A 5 15.01 9.50 -4.58
C SER A 5 14.86 8.88 -5.97
N PHE A 6 15.60 7.83 -6.25
CA PHE A 6 15.51 7.10 -7.52
C PHE A 6 14.16 6.39 -7.65
N LEU A 7 13.70 5.75 -6.58
CA LEU A 7 12.37 5.12 -6.55
C LEU A 7 11.29 6.14 -6.92
N LEU A 8 11.30 7.32 -6.31
CA LEU A 8 10.30 8.35 -6.60
C LEU A 8 10.41 8.89 -8.02
N GLN A 9 11.61 9.05 -8.56
CA GLN A 9 11.79 9.46 -9.96
C GLN A 9 11.12 8.47 -10.92
N VAL A 10 11.20 7.19 -10.63
CA VAL A 10 10.58 6.13 -11.44
C VAL A 10 9.08 6.03 -11.18
N ALA A 11 8.70 5.98 -9.92
CA ALA A 11 7.32 5.66 -9.51
C ALA A 11 6.35 6.81 -9.73
N THR A 12 6.73 8.04 -9.43
CA THR A 12 5.81 9.19 -9.43
C THR A 12 5.13 9.42 -10.78
N PRO A 13 5.83 9.41 -11.94
CA PRO A 13 5.16 9.56 -13.23
C PRO A 13 4.16 8.43 -13.54
N LEU A 14 4.51 7.19 -13.21
CA LEU A 14 3.64 6.03 -13.42
C LEU A 14 2.40 6.08 -12.54
N MET A 15 2.58 6.47 -11.28
CA MET A 15 1.48 6.66 -10.32
C MET A 15 0.54 7.77 -10.77
N ALA A 16 1.10 8.90 -11.24
CA ALA A 16 0.32 10.03 -11.72
C ALA A 16 -0.53 9.66 -12.92
N GLN A 17 0.00 8.86 -13.83
CA GLN A 17 -0.73 8.40 -14.99
C GLN A 17 -1.94 7.54 -14.60
N VAL A 18 -1.75 6.60 -13.68
CA VAL A 18 -2.83 5.74 -13.15
C VAL A 18 -3.91 6.59 -12.47
N ALA A 19 -3.49 7.54 -11.63
CA ALA A 19 -4.43 8.42 -10.93
C ALA A 19 -5.30 9.21 -11.89
N ARG A 20 -4.71 9.76 -12.96
CA ARG A 20 -5.44 10.52 -13.98
C ARG A 20 -6.35 9.66 -14.83
N ASP A 21 -5.82 8.53 -15.32
CA ASP A 21 -6.55 7.67 -16.26
C ASP A 21 -7.74 6.98 -15.62
N HIS A 22 -7.65 6.67 -14.33
CA HIS A 22 -8.65 5.90 -13.60
C HIS A 22 -9.40 6.71 -12.53
N GLN A 23 -9.03 7.96 -12.32
CA GLN A 23 -9.68 8.86 -11.33
C GLN A 23 -9.66 8.26 -9.91
N VAL A 24 -8.50 7.76 -9.51
CA VAL A 24 -8.27 7.15 -8.20
C VAL A 24 -7.08 7.80 -7.50
N ASN A 25 -6.99 7.58 -6.19
CA ASN A 25 -5.81 7.95 -5.42
C ASN A 25 -4.79 6.83 -5.48
N VAL A 26 -3.53 7.19 -5.65
CA VAL A 26 -2.42 6.23 -5.71
C VAL A 26 -1.37 6.63 -4.69
N GLY A 27 -0.95 5.69 -3.87
CA GLY A 27 0.03 5.94 -2.82
C GLY A 27 1.19 4.96 -2.86
N LEU A 28 2.36 5.46 -2.47
CA LEU A 28 3.55 4.67 -2.22
C LEU A 28 4.00 4.98 -0.81
N ALA A 29 4.15 3.95 0.01
CA ALA A 29 4.53 4.09 1.41
C ALA A 29 5.66 3.14 1.76
N ALA A 30 6.39 3.48 2.80
CA ALA A 30 7.42 2.63 3.39
C ALA A 30 7.14 2.41 4.87
N ALA A 31 7.54 1.24 5.37
CA ALA A 31 7.45 0.95 6.80
C ALA A 31 8.50 1.72 7.58
N ASP A 32 8.11 2.28 8.71
CA ASP A 32 8.98 2.93 9.69
C ASP A 32 8.50 2.54 11.09
N GLY A 33 9.24 1.66 11.76
CA GLY A 33 8.83 1.09 13.02
C GLY A 33 7.55 0.28 12.87
N ASP A 34 6.50 0.73 13.53
CA ASP A 34 5.17 0.10 13.53
C ASP A 34 4.13 0.89 12.71
N GLU A 35 4.60 1.81 11.89
CA GLU A 35 3.77 2.66 11.05
C GLU A 35 4.20 2.59 9.59
N MET A 36 3.32 3.01 8.70
CA MET A 36 3.64 3.28 7.30
C MET A 36 3.73 4.78 7.09
N ILE A 37 4.69 5.21 6.27
CA ILE A 37 4.83 6.62 5.91
C ILE A 37 4.61 6.77 4.42
N TYR A 38 3.73 7.67 4.00
CA TYR A 38 3.58 8.01 2.60
C TYR A 38 4.83 8.74 2.09
N LEU A 39 5.49 8.13 1.12
CA LEU A 39 6.60 8.76 0.37
C LEU A 39 6.06 9.58 -0.80
N GLU A 40 4.98 9.11 -1.42
CA GLU A 40 4.28 9.78 -2.49
C GLU A 40 2.79 9.46 -2.38
N SER A 41 1.96 10.46 -2.56
CA SER A 41 0.50 10.30 -2.56
C SER A 41 -0.10 11.21 -3.60
N ILE A 42 -0.66 10.62 -4.64
CA ILE A 42 -1.30 11.36 -5.72
C ILE A 42 -2.79 11.17 -5.57
N ARG A 43 -3.48 12.28 -5.28
CA ARG A 43 -4.92 12.27 -5.12
C ARG A 43 -5.60 12.80 -6.36
N PHE A 44 -6.55 12.03 -6.87
CA PHE A 44 -7.46 12.52 -7.88
C PHE A 44 -8.50 13.42 -7.21
N SER A 45 -8.48 14.69 -7.55
CA SER A 45 -9.49 15.64 -7.15
C SER A 45 -10.30 16.06 -8.37
N LYS A 46 -11.62 16.11 -8.26
CA LYS A 46 -12.50 16.72 -9.29
C LYS A 46 -12.16 18.20 -9.52
N ARG A 47 -11.33 18.81 -8.68
CA ARG A 47 -10.75 20.14 -8.84
C ARG A 47 -9.36 19.96 -9.46
N LYS A 48 -9.26 20.23 -10.69
CA LYS A 48 -8.18 20.44 -11.69
C LYS A 48 -6.70 20.12 -11.38
N SER A 49 -6.25 19.67 -10.20
CA SER A 49 -4.87 19.24 -10.00
C SER A 49 -4.73 18.13 -8.97
N PRO A 50 -4.00 17.06 -9.30
CA PRO A 50 -3.63 16.07 -8.29
C PRO A 50 -2.76 16.76 -7.24
N ARG A 51 -3.19 16.71 -5.98
CA ARG A 51 -2.42 17.28 -4.87
C ARG A 51 -1.70 16.16 -4.14
N ASN A 52 -0.39 16.29 -3.94
CA ASN A 52 0.40 15.48 -3.03
C ASN A 52 0.15 15.95 -1.59
N VAL A 53 -1.05 15.73 -1.07
CA VAL A 53 -1.46 16.30 0.21
C VAL A 53 -1.01 15.46 1.39
N LEU A 54 -0.66 14.18 1.17
CA LEU A 54 -0.41 13.23 2.25
C LEU A 54 1.04 12.74 2.36
N THR A 55 1.97 13.28 1.56
CA THR A 55 3.39 12.94 1.65
C THR A 55 3.90 13.24 3.05
N GLY A 56 4.53 12.27 3.68
CA GLY A 56 4.99 12.34 5.06
C GLY A 56 3.95 11.96 6.12
N GLN A 57 2.70 11.72 5.73
CA GLN A 57 1.67 11.28 6.67
C GLN A 57 1.97 9.86 7.14
N ARG A 58 1.82 9.66 8.45
CA ARG A 58 1.95 8.35 9.08
C ARG A 58 0.60 7.66 9.20
N LEU A 59 0.59 6.38 8.94
CA LEU A 59 -0.60 5.53 8.98
C LEU A 59 -0.35 4.32 9.88
N PRO A 60 -1.37 3.84 10.60
CA PRO A 60 -1.23 2.64 11.40
C PRO A 60 -1.00 1.42 10.49
N MET A 61 0.10 0.72 10.73
CA MET A 61 0.49 -0.46 9.93
C MET A 61 -0.57 -1.56 10.02
N GLU A 62 -1.08 -1.79 11.22
CA GLU A 62 -2.01 -2.89 11.49
C GLU A 62 -3.42 -2.68 10.91
N MET A 63 -3.80 -1.42 10.63
CA MET A 63 -5.16 -1.07 10.23
C MET A 63 -5.30 -0.82 8.73
N THR A 64 -4.21 -0.58 8.04
CA THR A 64 -4.22 -0.18 6.64
C THR A 64 -3.86 -1.33 5.71
N SER A 65 -4.38 -1.28 4.48
CA SER A 65 -3.99 -2.25 3.45
C SER A 65 -2.50 -2.16 3.14
N LEU A 66 -1.91 -0.96 3.13
CA LEU A 66 -0.47 -0.75 2.94
C LEU A 66 0.35 -1.51 3.99
N GLY A 67 0.00 -1.34 5.26
CA GLY A 67 0.70 -2.00 6.35
C GLY A 67 0.54 -3.51 6.33
N ARG A 68 -0.65 -4.00 6.03
CA ARG A 68 -0.92 -5.44 5.94
C ARG A 68 -0.21 -6.07 4.74
N ALA A 69 -0.14 -5.36 3.61
CA ALA A 69 0.66 -5.80 2.47
C ALA A 69 2.15 -5.90 2.82
N TYR A 70 2.69 -4.92 3.54
CA TYR A 70 4.05 -4.98 4.04
C TYR A 70 4.26 -6.16 5.00
N LEU A 71 3.35 -6.37 5.94
CA LEU A 71 3.45 -7.50 6.89
C LEU A 71 3.48 -8.85 6.18
N SER A 72 2.85 -8.98 5.02
CA SER A 72 2.82 -10.22 4.25
C SER A 72 4.17 -10.67 3.74
N ILE A 73 5.10 -9.76 3.51
CA ILE A 73 6.44 -10.08 2.99
C ILE A 73 7.48 -10.32 4.09
N LEU A 74 7.12 -10.11 5.34
CA LEU A 74 7.98 -10.41 6.48
C LEU A 74 7.94 -11.91 6.79
N ASN A 75 9.07 -12.44 7.25
CA ASN A 75 9.07 -13.78 7.83
C ASN A 75 8.49 -13.77 9.26
N ASP A 76 8.27 -14.94 9.84
CA ASP A 76 7.66 -15.06 11.16
C ASP A 76 8.46 -14.36 12.25
N ALA A 77 9.79 -14.43 12.20
CA ALA A 77 10.66 -13.78 13.17
C ALA A 77 10.59 -12.27 13.13
N GLN A 78 10.45 -11.70 11.93
CA GLN A 78 10.31 -10.26 11.72
C GLN A 78 8.91 -9.77 12.10
N ARG A 79 7.89 -10.56 11.81
CA ARG A 79 6.48 -10.20 12.03
C ARG A 79 6.06 -10.30 13.49
N ARG A 80 6.56 -11.28 14.22
CA ARG A 80 6.13 -11.58 15.59
C ARG A 80 6.23 -10.39 16.54
N PRO A 81 7.33 -9.63 16.61
CA PRO A 81 7.40 -8.47 17.50
C PRO A 81 6.34 -7.40 17.20
N LEU A 82 6.03 -7.19 15.92
CA LEU A 82 4.99 -6.24 15.52
C LEU A 82 3.60 -6.72 15.94
N ILE A 83 3.28 -7.98 15.73
CA ILE A 83 2.01 -8.57 16.15
C ILE A 83 1.84 -8.45 17.67
N GLU A 84 2.88 -8.76 18.45
CA GLU A 84 2.84 -8.60 19.90
C GLU A 84 2.63 -7.15 20.32
N LEU A 85 3.26 -6.21 19.64
CA LEU A 85 3.07 -4.78 19.89
C LEU A 85 1.62 -4.37 19.61
N PHE A 86 1.04 -4.78 18.48
CA PHE A 86 -0.35 -4.48 18.13
C PHE A 86 -1.32 -5.10 19.14
N ARG A 87 -1.04 -6.33 19.58
CA ARG A 87 -1.82 -7.01 20.62
C ARG A 87 -1.81 -6.23 21.93
N SER A 88 -0.66 -5.73 22.35
CA SER A 88 -0.49 -5.05 23.64
C SER A 88 -1.27 -3.74 23.77
N ARG A 89 -1.68 -3.17 22.66
CA ARG A 89 -2.38 -1.88 22.61
C ARG A 89 -3.90 -1.99 22.68
N ARG A 90 -4.44 -3.22 22.73
CA ARG A 90 -5.87 -3.46 22.63
C ARG A 90 -6.33 -4.45 23.70
N CYS A 91 -7.62 -4.40 24.03
CA CYS A 91 -8.20 -5.49 24.81
C CYS A 91 -8.18 -6.79 24.01
N GLU A 92 -8.24 -7.92 24.70
CA GLU A 92 -8.03 -9.24 24.10
C GLU A 92 -8.96 -9.53 22.91
N ALA A 93 -10.25 -9.24 23.05
CA ALA A 93 -11.22 -9.48 21.98
C ALA A 93 -10.90 -8.70 20.70
N ARG A 94 -10.52 -7.42 20.85
CA ARG A 94 -10.15 -6.57 19.70
C ARG A 94 -8.81 -6.98 19.11
N ALA A 95 -7.86 -7.39 19.94
CA ALA A 95 -6.57 -7.87 19.49
C ALA A 95 -6.71 -9.14 18.67
N GLU A 96 -7.52 -10.10 19.11
CA GLU A 96 -7.77 -11.34 18.37
C GLU A 96 -8.42 -11.07 17.01
N GLN A 97 -9.41 -10.18 16.96
CA GLN A 97 -10.06 -9.82 15.70
C GLN A 97 -9.07 -9.14 14.75
N LEU A 98 -8.27 -8.21 15.24
CA LEU A 98 -7.26 -7.53 14.42
C LEU A 98 -6.24 -8.52 13.85
N ILE A 99 -5.75 -9.42 14.67
CA ILE A 99 -4.75 -10.42 14.23
C ILE A 99 -5.37 -11.35 13.19
N SER A 100 -6.62 -11.77 13.39
CA SER A 100 -7.35 -12.55 12.39
C SER A 100 -7.48 -11.78 11.06
N ASP A 101 -7.79 -10.48 11.10
CA ASP A 101 -7.88 -9.64 9.91
C ASP A 101 -6.52 -9.50 9.20
N ILE A 102 -5.44 -9.36 9.96
CA ILE A 102 -4.08 -9.29 9.42
C ILE A 102 -3.70 -10.62 8.76
N GLU A 103 -3.98 -11.75 9.41
CA GLU A 103 -3.69 -13.08 8.86
C GLU A 103 -4.46 -13.33 7.55
N ALA A 104 -5.74 -12.93 7.52
CA ALA A 104 -6.54 -13.00 6.30
C ALA A 104 -5.95 -12.16 5.17
N ALA A 105 -5.49 -10.93 5.47
CA ALA A 105 -4.85 -10.07 4.50
C ALA A 105 -3.53 -10.67 3.96
N ILE A 106 -2.73 -11.26 4.83
CA ILE A 106 -1.50 -11.94 4.44
C ILE A 106 -1.81 -13.09 3.47
N THR A 107 -2.81 -13.90 3.78
CA THR A 107 -3.26 -14.99 2.91
C THR A 107 -3.73 -14.45 1.56
N ASP A 108 -4.45 -13.34 1.55
CA ASP A 108 -4.91 -12.69 0.31
C ASP A 108 -3.73 -12.24 -0.57
N VAL A 109 -2.71 -11.64 0.03
CA VAL A 109 -1.50 -11.24 -0.72
C VAL A 109 -0.78 -12.46 -1.29
N GLU A 110 -0.63 -13.52 -0.49
CA GLU A 110 0.01 -14.75 -0.93
C GLU A 110 -0.73 -15.41 -2.10
N ASN A 111 -2.07 -15.39 -2.08
CA ASN A 111 -2.90 -16.03 -3.09
C ASN A 111 -3.18 -15.15 -4.32
N ASN A 112 -3.37 -13.84 -4.12
CA ASN A 112 -3.87 -12.93 -5.15
C ASN A 112 -2.89 -11.81 -5.51
N GLY A 113 -1.87 -11.57 -4.68
CA GLY A 113 -0.89 -10.50 -4.87
C GLY A 113 -1.27 -9.19 -4.19
N TYR A 114 -2.45 -9.08 -3.62
CA TYR A 114 -2.95 -7.85 -2.98
C TYR A 114 -3.87 -8.17 -1.80
N CYS A 115 -4.09 -7.15 -0.96
CA CYS A 115 -5.11 -7.19 0.08
C CYS A 115 -5.95 -5.92 0.07
N VAL A 116 -7.08 -5.95 0.76
CA VAL A 116 -8.04 -4.85 0.81
C VAL A 116 -8.32 -4.51 2.26
N ALA A 117 -8.42 -3.23 2.57
CA ALA A 117 -8.88 -2.78 3.87
C ALA A 117 -9.69 -1.50 3.73
N SER A 118 -10.63 -1.32 4.65
CA SER A 118 -11.47 -0.12 4.76
C SER A 118 -11.43 0.33 6.22
N TRP A 119 -10.36 1.03 6.62
CA TRP A 119 -10.26 1.53 7.98
C TRP A 119 -10.94 2.87 8.17
N GLN A 120 -11.30 3.55 7.08
CA GLN A 120 -12.12 4.76 7.06
C GLN A 120 -13.45 4.46 6.35
N PRO A 121 -14.58 5.02 6.85
CA PRO A 121 -15.88 4.82 6.20
C PRO A 121 -15.86 5.25 4.72
N GLU A 122 -16.53 4.47 3.87
CA GLU A 122 -16.70 4.75 2.44
C GLU A 122 -15.40 4.81 1.63
N VAL A 123 -14.27 4.43 2.20
CA VAL A 123 -12.98 4.36 1.51
C VAL A 123 -12.57 2.90 1.37
N ILE A 124 -12.31 2.49 0.15
CA ILE A 124 -11.72 1.18 -0.16
C ILE A 124 -10.26 1.43 -0.57
N ALA A 125 -9.36 0.70 0.05
CA ALA A 125 -7.94 0.73 -0.28
C ALA A 125 -7.46 -0.69 -0.62
N ILE A 126 -6.88 -0.83 -1.79
CA ILE A 126 -6.27 -2.07 -2.28
C ILE A 126 -4.77 -1.87 -2.28
N ALA A 127 -4.00 -2.75 -1.66
CA ALA A 127 -2.55 -2.61 -1.58
C ALA A 127 -1.82 -3.87 -2.00
N THR A 128 -0.62 -3.67 -2.53
CA THR A 128 0.32 -4.72 -2.89
C THR A 128 1.71 -4.33 -2.38
N PRO A 129 2.54 -5.27 -1.89
CA PRO A 129 3.92 -4.94 -1.60
C PRO A 129 4.65 -4.62 -2.91
N LEU A 130 5.60 -3.68 -2.87
CA LEU A 130 6.41 -3.39 -4.04
C LEU A 130 7.25 -4.61 -4.45
N ASN A 131 7.70 -5.38 -3.46
CA ASN A 131 8.38 -6.65 -3.66
C ASN A 131 9.65 -6.51 -4.53
N HIS A 132 10.52 -5.60 -4.13
CA HIS A 132 11.79 -5.34 -4.80
C HIS A 132 12.96 -5.60 -3.85
N PRO A 133 14.06 -6.23 -4.30
CA PRO A 133 15.17 -6.62 -3.42
C PRO A 133 15.87 -5.46 -2.72
N VAL A 134 15.83 -4.25 -3.29
CA VAL A 134 16.41 -3.04 -2.67
C VAL A 134 15.36 -2.31 -1.83
N TYR A 135 14.12 -2.24 -2.28
CA TYR A 135 13.02 -1.50 -1.63
C TYR A 135 12.10 -2.46 -0.88
N LYS A 136 12.66 -3.11 0.15
CA LYS A 136 12.02 -4.23 0.88
C LYS A 136 10.89 -3.81 1.80
N THR A 137 10.77 -2.53 2.12
CA THR A 137 9.79 -2.04 3.10
C THR A 137 8.62 -1.28 2.47
N HIS A 138 8.54 -1.30 1.14
CA HIS A 138 7.64 -0.44 0.38
C HIS A 138 6.38 -1.19 -0.06
N ALA A 139 5.26 -0.46 -0.07
CA ALA A 139 3.98 -0.94 -0.58
C ALA A 139 3.27 0.15 -1.36
N LEU A 140 2.44 -0.27 -2.30
CA LEU A 140 1.63 0.59 -3.17
C LEU A 140 0.16 0.38 -2.88
N ASN A 141 -0.65 1.44 -2.99
CA ASN A 141 -2.09 1.30 -2.93
C ASN A 141 -2.80 2.10 -4.02
N ILE A 142 -4.01 1.64 -4.31
CA ILE A 142 -5.06 2.42 -4.96
C ILE A 142 -6.18 2.57 -3.94
N SER A 143 -6.67 3.78 -3.75
CA SER A 143 -7.80 4.04 -2.86
C SER A 143 -8.80 4.96 -3.51
N LEU A 144 -10.04 4.79 -3.13
CA LEU A 144 -11.13 5.63 -3.62
C LEU A 144 -12.29 5.64 -2.61
N SER A 145 -13.03 6.75 -2.62
CA SER A 145 -14.30 6.84 -1.90
C SER A 145 -15.40 6.32 -2.79
N THR A 146 -16.20 5.40 -2.30
CA THR A 146 -17.27 4.78 -3.07
C THR A 146 -18.36 4.22 -2.16
N VAL A 147 -19.58 4.19 -2.69
CA VAL A 147 -20.71 3.47 -2.12
C VAL A 147 -21.00 2.17 -2.87
N GLU A 148 -20.20 1.86 -3.90
CA GLU A 148 -20.33 0.62 -4.66
C GLU A 148 -19.93 -0.59 -3.82
N ALA A 149 -20.41 -1.77 -4.22
CA ALA A 149 -20.01 -3.04 -3.61
C ALA A 149 -18.49 -3.27 -3.77
N PRO A 150 -17.79 -3.71 -2.72
CA PRO A 150 -16.33 -3.87 -2.76
C PRO A 150 -15.85 -4.78 -3.88
N GLU A 151 -16.57 -5.84 -4.21
CA GLU A 151 -16.18 -6.83 -5.22
C GLU A 151 -15.99 -6.20 -6.61
N GLY A 152 -16.88 -5.33 -7.03
CA GLY A 152 -16.78 -4.65 -8.32
C GLY A 152 -15.60 -3.69 -8.38
N VAL A 153 -15.31 -3.01 -7.27
CA VAL A 153 -14.15 -2.12 -7.14
C VAL A 153 -12.85 -2.90 -7.20
N ILE A 154 -12.77 -4.01 -6.48
CA ILE A 154 -11.60 -4.89 -6.45
C ILE A 154 -11.34 -5.45 -7.85
N ASP A 155 -12.35 -5.98 -8.51
CA ASP A 155 -12.23 -6.57 -9.84
C ASP A 155 -11.71 -5.56 -10.88
N ARG A 156 -12.10 -4.30 -10.73
CA ARG A 156 -11.68 -3.22 -11.64
C ARG A 156 -10.27 -2.74 -11.38
N TYR A 157 -9.89 -2.53 -10.13
CA TYR A 157 -8.66 -1.80 -9.79
C TYR A 157 -7.50 -2.69 -9.34
N ALA A 158 -7.73 -3.91 -8.87
CA ALA A 158 -6.65 -4.81 -8.50
C ALA A 158 -5.70 -5.11 -9.67
N PRO A 159 -6.18 -5.43 -10.89
CA PRO A 159 -5.28 -5.63 -12.02
C PRO A 159 -4.45 -4.39 -12.36
N ILE A 160 -5.03 -3.21 -12.22
CA ILE A 160 -4.35 -1.93 -12.47
C ILE A 160 -3.23 -1.72 -11.46
N LEU A 161 -3.50 -1.99 -10.18
CA LEU A 161 -2.50 -1.89 -9.12
C LEU A 161 -1.33 -2.86 -9.33
N LEU A 162 -1.62 -4.11 -9.66
CA LEU A 162 -0.59 -5.12 -9.89
C LEU A 162 0.26 -4.78 -11.12
N SER A 163 -0.36 -4.27 -12.17
CA SER A 163 0.33 -3.80 -13.37
C SER A 163 1.23 -2.60 -13.07
N LEU A 164 0.76 -1.66 -12.26
CA LEU A 164 1.56 -0.52 -11.81
C LEU A 164 2.80 -0.97 -11.03
N ALA A 165 2.64 -1.87 -10.07
CA ALA A 165 3.75 -2.40 -9.29
C ALA A 165 4.78 -3.10 -10.19
N GLU A 166 4.34 -3.88 -11.16
CA GLU A 166 5.21 -4.55 -12.13
C GLU A 166 5.97 -3.54 -13.00
N SER A 167 5.30 -2.51 -13.48
CA SER A 167 5.93 -1.44 -14.28
C SER A 167 6.99 -0.68 -13.48
N ILE A 168 6.73 -0.41 -12.22
CA ILE A 168 7.71 0.25 -11.33
C ILE A 168 8.92 -0.67 -11.13
N ARG A 169 8.71 -1.95 -10.82
CA ARG A 169 9.82 -2.91 -10.66
C ARG A 169 10.66 -3.03 -11.93
N ALA A 170 10.03 -3.14 -13.08
CA ALA A 170 10.72 -3.26 -14.36
C ALA A 170 11.58 -2.01 -14.63
N SER A 171 11.05 -0.82 -14.36
CA SER A 171 11.78 0.43 -14.55
C SER A 171 12.94 0.60 -13.56
N LEU A 172 12.80 0.12 -12.33
CA LEU A 172 13.87 0.12 -11.33
C LEU A 172 15.02 -0.82 -11.70
N ASN A 173 14.74 -1.87 -12.46
CA ASN A 173 15.74 -2.87 -12.85
C ASN A 173 16.43 -2.55 -14.18
N GLN A 174 15.98 -1.49 -14.89
CA GLN A 174 16.69 -1.06 -16.09
C GLN A 174 18.02 -0.38 -15.70
N PRO A 175 19.14 -0.74 -16.38
CA PRO A 175 20.38 0.01 -16.20
C PRO A 175 20.13 1.45 -16.61
N GLY A 176 20.47 2.41 -15.72
CA GLY A 176 20.40 3.81 -16.05
C GLY A 176 21.23 4.08 -17.31
N ASP A 177 20.71 4.89 -18.21
CA ASP A 177 21.51 5.41 -19.32
C ASP A 177 22.65 6.21 -18.67
N GLU A 178 23.89 5.72 -18.83
CA GLU A 178 25.09 6.46 -18.45
C GLU A 178 25.29 7.67 -19.39
#